data_825f4178424a6c115801b4434b0e9ba2
#
_entry.id   825f4178424a6c115801b4434b0e9ba2
#
_cell.length_a   1.000
_cell.length_b   1.000
_cell.length_c   1.000
_cell.angle_alpha   90.00
_cell.angle_beta   90.00
_cell.angle_gamma   90.00
#
_symmetry.space_group_name_H-M   'P 1'
#
loop_
_entity.id
_entity.type
_entity.pdbx_description
1 polymer ?
#
loop_
_entity_poly.entity_id
_entity_poly.type
_entity_poly.pdbx_seq_one_letter_code
_entity_poly.pdbx_strand_id
1 'polypeptide(L)'
;MKTFYLFRHGQTYYSKNEIPYGTNEHTADILDEARPPIEQIGQFLSTVPIDTAFRSELRRCEQTAHIIESTVQFRFTPTPLCNEFMEDSFEAFYKRMQTLTEMLEKASGDGIAVCTHGAVIAALKKMLLGQEFGAHDLMYYPKTGVVVKVSEGKLLELDFNK
;
A
#
# COMPACT_ATOMS: atom_id res chain seq x y z
N MET A 1 8.91 8.66 16.97
CA MET A 1 7.59 8.13 16.66
C MET A 1 7.46 7.86 15.17
N LYS A 2 6.96 6.70 14.81
CA LYS A 2 6.89 6.30 13.40
C LYS A 2 5.70 6.93 12.69
N THR A 3 5.92 7.25 11.41
CA THR A 3 4.88 7.68 10.50
C THR A 3 4.84 6.69 9.34
N PHE A 4 3.67 6.19 9.01
CA PHE A 4 3.45 5.23 7.94
C PHE A 4 2.71 5.90 6.79
N TYR A 5 3.19 5.69 5.57
CA TYR A 5 2.58 6.21 4.36
C TYR A 5 2.15 5.01 3.52
N LEU A 6 0.86 4.73 3.51
CA LEU A 6 0.29 3.55 2.88
C LEU A 6 -0.45 3.96 1.62
N PHE A 7 -0.20 3.29 0.50
CA PHE A 7 -0.91 3.60 -0.74
C PHE A 7 -1.02 2.37 -1.62
N ARG A 8 -2.05 2.37 -2.46
CA ARG A 8 -2.28 1.28 -3.41
C ARG A 8 -1.40 1.45 -4.64
N HIS A 9 -1.19 0.32 -5.34
CA HIS A 9 -0.68 0.36 -6.70
C HIS A 9 -1.53 1.31 -7.56
N GLY A 10 -1.00 1.74 -8.71
CA GLY A 10 -1.75 2.55 -9.65
C GLY A 10 -2.95 1.80 -10.20
N GLN A 11 -3.89 2.54 -10.76
CA GLN A 11 -5.11 1.97 -11.33
C GLN A 11 -4.78 0.97 -12.45
N THR A 12 -5.49 -0.16 -12.46
CA THR A 12 -5.42 -1.16 -13.51
C THR A 12 -6.76 -1.23 -14.24
N TYR A 13 -6.81 -1.97 -15.34
CA TYR A 13 -8.09 -2.24 -16.01
C TYR A 13 -9.12 -2.82 -15.02
N TYR A 14 -8.68 -3.73 -14.16
CA TYR A 14 -9.55 -4.43 -13.20
C TYR A 14 -10.03 -3.50 -12.08
N SER A 15 -9.15 -2.72 -11.50
CA SER A 15 -9.55 -1.79 -10.43
C SER A 15 -10.42 -0.64 -10.98
N LYS A 16 -10.15 -0.20 -12.20
CA LYS A 16 -10.95 0.86 -12.85
C LYS A 16 -12.39 0.39 -13.12
N ASN A 17 -12.55 -0.86 -13.53
CA ASN A 17 -13.84 -1.41 -13.91
C ASN A 17 -14.50 -2.22 -12.78
N GLU A 18 -13.87 -2.27 -11.62
CA GLU A 18 -14.36 -2.97 -10.42
C GLU A 18 -14.69 -4.43 -10.69
N ILE A 19 -13.77 -5.12 -11.39
CA ILE A 19 -13.90 -6.54 -11.70
C ILE A 19 -12.77 -7.33 -11.08
N PRO A 20 -12.99 -8.61 -10.74
CA PRO A 20 -11.93 -9.45 -10.17
C PRO A 20 -10.78 -9.67 -11.15
N TYR A 21 -9.56 -9.81 -10.61
CA TYR A 21 -8.38 -10.09 -11.42
C TYR A 21 -8.38 -11.50 -12.00
N GLY A 22 -9.00 -12.45 -11.30
CA GLY A 22 -9.02 -13.85 -11.76
C GLY A 22 -7.61 -14.39 -11.94
N THR A 23 -7.32 -14.92 -13.12
CA THR A 23 -5.99 -15.48 -13.43
C THR A 23 -4.93 -14.39 -13.67
N ASN A 24 -5.31 -13.12 -13.65
CA ASN A 24 -4.39 -12.01 -13.95
C ASN A 24 -3.86 -11.31 -12.69
N GLU A 25 -4.02 -11.91 -11.51
CA GLU A 25 -3.54 -11.31 -10.24
C GLU A 25 -2.05 -10.97 -10.30
N HIS A 26 -1.24 -11.84 -10.87
CA HIS A 26 0.22 -11.65 -10.89
C HIS A 26 0.70 -10.84 -12.09
N THR A 27 -0.08 -10.75 -13.14
CA THR A 27 0.38 -10.21 -14.43
C THR A 27 -0.28 -8.90 -14.86
N ALA A 28 -1.29 -8.44 -14.14
CA ALA A 28 -2.01 -7.21 -14.49
C ALA A 28 -1.09 -5.99 -14.43
N ASP A 29 -1.13 -5.18 -15.49
CA ASP A 29 -0.37 -3.95 -15.61
C ASP A 29 -1.19 -2.76 -15.11
N ILE A 30 -0.49 -1.72 -14.65
CA ILE A 30 -1.15 -0.44 -14.39
C ILE A 30 -1.46 0.24 -15.72
N LEU A 31 -2.50 1.08 -15.72
CA LEU A 31 -2.88 1.85 -16.91
C LEU A 31 -1.94 3.04 -17.07
N ASP A 32 -1.75 3.49 -18.31
CA ASP A 32 -0.95 4.70 -18.58
C ASP A 32 -1.53 5.90 -17.85
N GLU A 33 -2.85 6.00 -17.78
CA GLU A 33 -3.54 7.10 -17.08
C GLU A 33 -3.33 7.09 -15.57
N ALA A 34 -2.79 6.01 -15.00
CA ALA A 34 -2.46 5.93 -13.58
C ALA A 34 -1.16 6.67 -13.25
N ARG A 35 -0.32 6.95 -14.25
CA ARG A 35 1.01 7.52 -14.03
C ARG A 35 1.00 8.89 -13.35
N PRO A 36 0.17 9.87 -13.77
CA PRO A 36 0.20 11.19 -13.12
C PRO A 36 -0.04 11.18 -11.61
N PRO A 37 -1.06 10.49 -11.06
CA PRO A 37 -1.20 10.39 -9.61
C PRO A 37 -0.01 9.72 -8.93
N ILE A 38 0.58 8.69 -9.54
CA ILE A 38 1.76 8.01 -8.99
C ILE A 38 2.94 8.96 -8.92
N GLU A 39 3.15 9.76 -9.96
CA GLU A 39 4.23 10.75 -9.98
C GLU A 39 4.04 11.79 -8.90
N GLN A 40 2.80 12.20 -8.65
CA GLN A 40 2.47 13.12 -7.56
C GLN A 40 2.79 12.52 -6.19
N ILE A 41 2.48 11.23 -6.00
CA ILE A 41 2.83 10.51 -4.77
C ILE A 41 4.35 10.49 -4.60
N GLY A 42 5.08 10.22 -5.68
CA GLY A 42 6.55 10.23 -5.66
C GLY A 42 7.10 11.58 -5.24
N GLN A 43 6.56 12.66 -5.80
CA GLN A 43 6.98 14.01 -5.43
C GLN A 43 6.69 14.30 -3.96
N PHE A 44 5.53 13.90 -3.47
CA PHE A 44 5.17 14.06 -2.06
C PHE A 44 6.16 13.30 -1.17
N LEU A 45 6.42 12.03 -1.48
CA LEU A 45 7.32 11.20 -0.68
C LEU A 45 8.76 11.71 -0.70
N SER A 46 9.15 12.46 -1.74
CA SER A 46 10.47 13.09 -1.79
C SER A 46 10.61 14.25 -0.81
N THR A 47 9.50 14.77 -0.29
CA THR A 47 9.49 15.90 0.64
C THR A 47 9.40 15.49 2.11
N VAL A 48 9.20 14.20 2.40
CA VAL A 48 9.07 13.69 3.77
C VAL A 48 10.20 12.70 4.03
N PRO A 49 10.61 12.53 5.31
CA PRO A 49 11.68 11.57 5.63
C PRO A 49 11.15 10.14 5.56
N ILE A 50 11.67 9.37 4.61
CA ILE A 50 11.38 7.95 4.46
C ILE A 50 12.68 7.17 4.68
N ASP A 51 12.70 6.32 5.69
CA ASP A 51 13.89 5.54 6.06
C ASP A 51 13.81 4.12 5.52
N THR A 52 12.61 3.57 5.41
CA THR A 52 12.39 2.20 4.97
C THR A 52 11.13 2.15 4.11
N ALA A 53 11.16 1.35 3.06
CA ALA A 53 10.01 1.22 2.15
C ALA A 53 9.82 -0.23 1.72
N PHE A 54 8.57 -0.67 1.71
CA PHE A 54 8.20 -2.03 1.30
C PHE A 54 7.13 -1.98 0.22
N ARG A 55 7.09 -3.03 -0.59
CA ARG A 55 6.04 -3.19 -1.60
C ARG A 55 5.60 -4.64 -1.73
N SER A 56 4.41 -4.82 -2.25
CA SER A 56 3.95 -6.12 -2.72
C SER A 56 4.84 -6.60 -3.86
N GLU A 57 4.93 -7.91 -4.01
CA GLU A 57 5.66 -8.55 -5.11
C GLU A 57 4.91 -8.51 -6.43
N LEU A 58 3.60 -8.23 -6.41
CA LEU A 58 2.78 -8.27 -7.61
C LEU A 58 3.17 -7.17 -8.59
N ARG A 59 3.05 -7.49 -9.89
CA ARG A 59 3.53 -6.63 -10.97
C ARG A 59 3.03 -5.19 -10.87
N ARG A 60 1.76 -4.99 -10.56
CA ARG A 60 1.19 -3.65 -10.47
C ARG A 60 1.80 -2.79 -9.36
N CYS A 61 2.24 -3.42 -8.26
CA CYS A 61 2.97 -2.72 -7.21
C CYS A 61 4.42 -2.45 -7.62
N GLU A 62 5.04 -3.39 -8.31
CA GLU A 62 6.39 -3.21 -8.84
C GLU A 62 6.43 -2.03 -9.79
N GLN A 63 5.48 -1.94 -10.72
CA GLN A 63 5.41 -0.85 -11.68
C GLN A 63 5.21 0.50 -10.99
N THR A 64 4.31 0.54 -10.00
CA THR A 64 4.05 1.74 -9.22
C THR A 64 5.30 2.19 -8.48
N ALA A 65 5.97 1.25 -7.80
CA ALA A 65 7.18 1.54 -7.05
C ALA A 65 8.29 2.06 -7.96
N HIS A 66 8.46 1.48 -9.15
CA HIS A 66 9.50 1.92 -10.09
C HIS A 66 9.29 3.38 -10.53
N ILE A 67 8.05 3.79 -10.74
CA ILE A 67 7.75 5.19 -11.08
C ILE A 67 8.18 6.10 -9.93
N ILE A 68 7.84 5.75 -8.69
CA ILE A 68 8.19 6.53 -7.52
C ILE A 68 9.71 6.58 -7.33
N GLU A 69 10.40 5.46 -7.53
CA GLU A 69 11.85 5.35 -7.36
C GLU A 69 12.63 6.24 -8.30
N SER A 70 12.04 6.68 -9.40
CA SER A 70 12.69 7.62 -10.31
C SER A 70 12.76 9.06 -9.74
N THR A 71 12.03 9.34 -8.67
CA THR A 71 11.93 10.67 -8.06
C THR A 71 12.55 10.72 -6.65
N VAL A 72 12.53 9.61 -5.92
CA VAL A 72 12.96 9.55 -4.52
C VAL A 72 14.36 8.94 -4.38
N GLN A 73 14.95 9.06 -3.17
CA GLN A 73 16.29 8.53 -2.87
C GLN A 73 16.26 7.09 -2.35
N PHE A 74 15.11 6.62 -1.90
CA PHE A 74 14.99 5.28 -1.32
C PHE A 74 14.50 4.26 -2.34
N ARG A 75 14.57 2.98 -1.98
CA ARG A 75 14.08 1.87 -2.80
C ARG A 75 13.06 1.06 -2.01
N PHE A 76 12.07 0.53 -2.72
CA PHE A 76 11.09 -0.37 -2.12
C PHE A 76 11.63 -1.79 -2.09
N THR A 77 11.56 -2.43 -0.93
CA THR A 77 11.91 -3.84 -0.78
C THR A 77 10.65 -4.68 -0.98
N PRO A 78 10.64 -5.61 -1.93
CA PRO A 78 9.48 -6.49 -2.11
C PRO A 78 9.33 -7.47 -0.95
N THR A 79 8.10 -7.71 -0.54
CA THR A 79 7.80 -8.71 0.49
C THR A 79 6.44 -9.34 0.20
N PRO A 80 6.32 -10.69 0.33
CA PRO A 80 5.04 -11.36 0.16
C PRO A 80 4.01 -10.95 1.23
N LEU A 81 4.47 -10.39 2.35
CA LEU A 81 3.55 -9.91 3.40
C LEU A 81 2.64 -8.78 2.89
N CYS A 82 3.08 -8.04 1.88
CA CYS A 82 2.29 -6.95 1.29
C CYS A 82 1.42 -7.39 0.11
N ASN A 83 1.44 -8.69 -0.26
CA ASN A 83 0.65 -9.17 -1.39
C ASN A 83 -0.86 -9.11 -1.08
N GLU A 84 -1.66 -9.06 -2.15
CA GLU A 84 -3.11 -8.95 -2.01
C GLU A 84 -3.70 -10.15 -1.23
N PHE A 85 -4.88 -9.93 -0.66
CA PHE A 85 -5.70 -10.98 -0.11
C PHE A 85 -6.31 -11.74 -1.31
N MET A 86 -5.77 -12.90 -1.61
CA MET A 86 -6.16 -13.69 -2.79
C MET A 86 -6.76 -15.03 -2.42
N GLU A 87 -5.89 -15.99 -2.12
CA GLU A 87 -6.29 -17.38 -1.89
C GLU A 87 -6.30 -17.78 -0.42
N ASP A 88 -5.77 -16.93 0.44
CA ASP A 88 -5.74 -17.21 1.87
C ASP A 88 -7.15 -17.13 2.47
N SER A 89 -7.38 -17.92 3.52
CA SER A 89 -8.56 -17.72 4.36
C SER A 89 -8.43 -16.38 5.08
N PHE A 90 -9.54 -15.86 5.60
CA PHE A 90 -9.47 -14.63 6.40
C PHE A 90 -8.55 -14.81 7.60
N GLU A 91 -8.61 -15.99 8.26
CA GLU A 91 -7.75 -16.25 9.41
C GLU A 91 -6.27 -16.20 9.04
N ALA A 92 -5.87 -16.83 7.94
CA ALA A 92 -4.48 -16.79 7.46
C ALA A 92 -4.07 -15.38 7.09
N PHE A 93 -4.96 -14.64 6.42
CA PHE A 93 -4.71 -13.25 6.07
C PHE A 93 -4.52 -12.38 7.33
N TYR A 94 -5.38 -12.58 8.32
CA TYR A 94 -5.29 -11.86 9.59
C TYR A 94 -3.91 -12.07 10.24
N LYS A 95 -3.44 -13.31 10.30
CA LYS A 95 -2.12 -13.62 10.86
C LYS A 95 -1.01 -12.98 10.05
N ARG A 96 -1.13 -13.00 8.73
CA ARG A 96 -0.16 -12.35 7.84
C ARG A 96 -0.11 -10.84 8.11
N MET A 97 -1.26 -10.22 8.32
CA MET A 97 -1.33 -8.79 8.62
C MET A 97 -0.75 -8.45 9.99
N GLN A 98 -0.91 -9.35 10.98
CA GLN A 98 -0.26 -9.17 12.28
C GLN A 98 1.27 -9.19 12.12
N THR A 99 1.79 -10.13 11.35
CA THR A 99 3.22 -10.23 11.08
C THR A 99 3.73 -8.99 10.35
N LEU A 100 2.99 -8.52 9.33
CA LEU A 100 3.34 -7.32 8.59
C LEU A 100 3.36 -6.09 9.51
N THR A 101 2.33 -5.93 10.34
CA THR A 101 2.25 -4.82 11.29
C THR A 101 3.47 -4.79 12.21
N GLU A 102 3.84 -5.95 12.77
CA GLU A 102 5.04 -6.05 13.62
C GLU A 102 6.31 -5.67 12.87
N MET A 103 6.45 -6.15 11.63
CA MET A 103 7.60 -5.83 10.80
C MET A 103 7.70 -4.32 10.57
N LEU A 104 6.58 -3.68 10.25
CA LEU A 104 6.55 -2.23 10.01
C LEU A 104 6.90 -1.44 11.27
N GLU A 105 6.37 -1.86 12.42
CA GLU A 105 6.64 -1.20 13.68
C GLU A 105 8.09 -1.34 14.13
N LYS A 106 8.76 -2.41 13.72
CA LYS A 106 10.17 -2.68 14.05
C LYS A 106 11.14 -2.21 12.98
N ALA A 107 10.65 -1.73 11.84
CA ALA A 107 11.50 -1.28 10.74
C ALA A 107 12.38 -0.10 11.18
N SER A 108 13.54 0.04 10.53
CA SER A 108 14.49 1.10 10.85
C SER A 108 13.93 2.48 10.52
N GLY A 109 14.18 3.43 11.42
CA GLY A 109 13.81 4.83 11.21
C GLY A 109 12.37 5.14 11.57
N ASP A 110 11.96 6.36 11.29
CA ASP A 110 10.67 6.88 11.68
C ASP A 110 9.69 7.02 10.51
N GLY A 111 10.17 7.08 9.29
CA GLY A 111 9.32 7.19 8.10
C GLY A 111 9.29 5.88 7.32
N ILE A 112 8.12 5.29 7.17
CA ILE A 112 7.93 3.99 6.51
C ILE A 112 6.91 4.15 5.39
N ALA A 113 7.29 3.79 4.15
CA ALA A 113 6.38 3.81 3.01
C ALA A 113 6.01 2.39 2.59
N VAL A 114 4.75 2.17 2.24
CA VAL A 114 4.26 0.84 1.85
C VAL A 114 3.36 0.98 0.61
N CYS A 115 3.78 0.32 -0.48
CA CYS A 115 3.00 0.23 -1.71
C CYS A 115 2.34 -1.15 -1.76
N THR A 116 1.01 -1.20 -1.69
CA THR A 116 0.32 -2.47 -1.50
C THR A 116 -1.09 -2.44 -2.12
N HIS A 117 -2.03 -3.15 -1.53
CA HIS A 117 -3.37 -3.41 -2.06
C HIS A 117 -4.45 -2.96 -1.07
N GLY A 118 -5.69 -2.85 -1.58
CA GLY A 118 -6.78 -2.34 -0.77
C GLY A 118 -7.00 -3.10 0.52
N ALA A 119 -7.13 -4.44 0.47
CA ALA A 119 -7.39 -5.24 1.66
C ALA A 119 -6.26 -5.11 2.69
N VAL A 120 -5.01 -5.02 2.24
CA VAL A 120 -3.86 -4.86 3.13
C VAL A 120 -3.91 -3.50 3.83
N ILE A 121 -4.24 -2.44 3.10
CA ILE A 121 -4.39 -1.10 3.70
C ILE A 121 -5.55 -1.09 4.70
N ALA A 122 -6.66 -1.76 4.37
CA ALA A 122 -7.80 -1.87 5.30
C ALA A 122 -7.36 -2.46 6.65
N ALA A 123 -6.53 -3.51 6.61
CA ALA A 123 -6.00 -4.13 7.82
C ALA A 123 -5.02 -3.21 8.54
N LEU A 124 -4.07 -2.65 7.82
CA LEU A 124 -3.02 -1.80 8.42
C LEU A 124 -3.58 -0.54 9.05
N LYS A 125 -4.60 0.07 8.46
CA LYS A 125 -5.27 1.24 9.03
C LYS A 125 -5.74 0.96 10.46
N LYS A 126 -6.29 -0.22 10.70
CA LYS A 126 -6.78 -0.62 12.02
C LYS A 126 -5.64 -1.04 12.94
N MET A 127 -4.81 -1.96 12.46
CA MET A 127 -3.79 -2.59 13.28
C MET A 127 -2.70 -1.61 13.74
N LEU A 128 -2.28 -0.69 12.88
CA LEU A 128 -1.27 0.31 13.25
C LEU A 128 -1.79 1.30 14.30
N LEU A 129 -3.11 1.46 14.40
CA LEU A 129 -3.73 2.29 15.42
C LEU A 129 -4.13 1.50 16.68
N GLY A 130 -3.80 0.20 16.73
CA GLY A 130 -4.15 -0.65 17.86
C GLY A 130 -5.64 -0.99 17.92
N GLN A 131 -6.35 -0.88 16.78
CA GLN A 131 -7.77 -1.18 16.68
C GLN A 131 -8.00 -2.59 16.16
N GLU A 132 -9.15 -3.15 16.48
CA GLU A 132 -9.53 -4.46 15.99
C GLU A 132 -9.85 -4.42 14.49
N PHE A 133 -9.45 -5.47 13.78
CA PHE A 133 -9.72 -5.64 12.36
C PHE A 133 -10.52 -6.93 12.15
N GLY A 134 -11.66 -6.83 11.48
CA GLY A 134 -12.50 -7.97 11.17
C GLY A 134 -12.78 -8.09 9.67
N ALA A 135 -13.38 -9.22 9.27
CA ALA A 135 -13.66 -9.47 7.86
C ALA A 135 -14.54 -8.37 7.23
N HIS A 136 -15.41 -7.75 8.02
CA HIS A 136 -16.27 -6.66 7.55
C HIS A 136 -15.48 -5.39 7.18
N ASP A 137 -14.22 -5.27 7.62
CA ASP A 137 -13.39 -4.10 7.33
C ASP A 137 -12.65 -4.21 6.00
N LEU A 138 -12.64 -5.39 5.36
CA LEU A 138 -11.83 -5.68 4.16
C LEU A 138 -12.07 -4.72 3.00
N MET A 139 -13.26 -4.17 2.88
CA MET A 139 -13.64 -3.27 1.77
C MET A 139 -13.46 -1.78 2.11
N TYR A 140 -13.04 -1.46 3.34
CA TYR A 140 -12.86 -0.06 3.75
C TYR A 140 -11.42 0.40 3.52
N TYR A 141 -11.11 0.67 2.27
CA TYR A 141 -9.79 1.15 1.86
C TYR A 141 -9.94 2.30 0.86
N PRO A 142 -8.92 3.15 0.73
CA PRO A 142 -8.99 4.29 -0.19
C PRO A 142 -8.89 3.82 -1.64
N LYS A 143 -9.32 4.67 -2.55
CA LYS A 143 -9.11 4.45 -3.98
C LYS A 143 -7.63 4.60 -4.32
N THR A 144 -7.25 4.19 -5.53
CA THR A 144 -5.89 4.41 -6.04
C THR A 144 -5.61 5.92 -6.09
N GLY A 145 -4.35 6.30 -5.96
CA GLY A 145 -3.95 7.71 -5.98
C GLY A 145 -4.10 8.43 -4.64
N VAL A 146 -4.40 7.69 -3.57
CA VAL A 146 -4.56 8.25 -2.22
C VAL A 146 -3.50 7.66 -1.32
N VAL A 147 -2.82 8.51 -0.53
CA VAL A 147 -1.89 8.08 0.51
C VAL A 147 -2.59 8.16 1.86
N VAL A 148 -2.58 7.06 2.60
CA VAL A 148 -3.07 7.04 3.99
C VAL A 148 -1.86 7.24 4.88
N LYS A 149 -1.83 8.37 5.59
CA LYS A 149 -0.77 8.68 6.55
C LYS A 149 -1.25 8.31 7.94
N VAL A 150 -0.50 7.44 8.62
CA VAL A 150 -0.79 7.03 10.00
C VAL A 150 0.35 7.54 10.88
N SER A 151 0.05 8.41 11.82
CA SER A 151 1.06 9.03 12.68
C SER A 151 0.42 9.47 13.99
N GLU A 152 1.09 9.22 15.09
CA GLU A 152 0.69 9.71 16.42
C GLU A 152 -0.75 9.34 16.79
N GLY A 153 -1.16 8.11 16.43
CA GLY A 153 -2.51 7.63 16.71
C GLY A 153 -3.59 8.24 15.82
N LYS A 154 -3.21 8.93 14.75
CA LYS A 154 -4.14 9.61 13.84
C LYS A 154 -3.97 9.10 12.42
N LEU A 155 -5.07 9.18 11.66
CA LEU A 155 -5.10 8.78 10.26
C LEU A 155 -5.54 9.97 9.40
N LEU A 156 -4.81 10.21 8.32
CA LEU A 156 -5.10 11.29 7.37
C LEU A 156 -5.01 10.72 5.95
N GLU A 157 -5.97 11.07 5.10
CA GLU A 157 -5.94 10.68 3.69
C GLU A 157 -5.54 11.88 2.83
N LEU A 158 -4.58 11.64 1.93
CA LEU A 158 -4.08 12.65 0.99
C LEU A 158 -4.39 12.16 -0.43
N ASP A 159 -5.22 12.92 -1.15
CA ASP A 159 -5.71 12.54 -2.48
C ASP A 159 -4.87 13.24 -3.56
N PHE A 160 -4.22 12.45 -4.42
CA PHE A 160 -3.36 12.94 -5.49
C PHE A 160 -3.98 12.76 -6.89
N ASN A 161 -5.27 12.54 -6.97
CA ASN A 161 -5.97 12.26 -8.24
C ASN A 161 -6.32 13.50 -9.07
N LYS A 162 -5.67 14.60 -8.85
CA LYS A 162 -6.00 15.87 -9.54
C LYS A 162 -4.94 16.29 -10.53
#